data_b447de58f7dcf3a07330bb6cb3249ae3
#
_entry.id   b447de58f7dcf3a07330bb6cb3249ae3
#
_cell.length_a   1.000
_cell.length_b   1.000
_cell.length_c   1.000
_cell.angle_alpha   90.00
_cell.angle_beta   90.00
_cell.angle_gamma   90.00
#
_symmetry.space_group_name_H-M   'P 1'
#
loop_
_entity.id
_entity.type
_entity.pdbx_description
1 polymer ?
#
loop_
_entity_poly.entity_id
_entity_poly.type
_entity_poly.pdbx_seq_one_letter_code
_entity_poly.pdbx_strand_id
1 'polypeptide(L)'
;MRTPLNLVSQMSKTSIISFTPYQDINDVLTRLSQGMEVVLSKNLIGLYLFGSLSYGDFNQGSSDIDLVAIVREPLDAYELERIKQLHKRIGELNLKWHDRLECSYTPLAMFTEILPPVEPRPYYGGGVFYDEAPYGNEWIINNYLLYKHAIPLIGGDIKKIISPIDITEVQKACIRDLFHEWEPKMTDYEWLDNSHYQHRILQ
;
A
#
# COMPACT_ATOMS: atom_id res chain seq x y z
N MET A 1 28.59 -0.58 -21.63
CA MET A 1 27.34 -1.35 -21.75
C MET A 1 27.35 -2.42 -20.67
N ARG A 2 26.63 -2.25 -19.58
CA ARG A 2 26.46 -3.28 -18.54
C ARG A 2 25.23 -4.11 -18.91
N THR A 3 25.44 -5.38 -19.13
CA THR A 3 24.42 -6.40 -19.41
C THR A 3 23.31 -6.34 -18.34
N PRO A 4 22.02 -6.46 -18.67
CA PRO A 4 20.96 -6.55 -17.68
C PRO A 4 21.19 -7.82 -16.84
N LEU A 5 21.64 -7.63 -15.62
CA LEU A 5 21.82 -8.70 -14.64
C LEU A 5 20.47 -9.43 -14.47
N ASN A 6 20.52 -10.72 -14.66
CA ASN A 6 19.48 -11.70 -14.52
C ASN A 6 18.85 -11.65 -13.10
N LEU A 7 17.91 -10.72 -12.86
CA LEU A 7 17.14 -10.62 -11.61
C LEU A 7 16.34 -11.92 -11.34
N VAL A 8 16.01 -12.68 -12.38
CA VAL A 8 15.23 -13.92 -12.28
C VAL A 8 16.00 -15.04 -11.58
N SER A 9 17.32 -15.11 -11.72
CA SER A 9 18.13 -16.18 -11.08
C SER A 9 18.37 -15.95 -9.58
N GLN A 10 18.21 -14.72 -9.10
CA GLN A 10 18.40 -14.39 -7.68
C GLN A 10 17.16 -14.62 -6.81
N MET A 11 15.95 -14.67 -7.41
CA MET A 11 14.71 -14.86 -6.65
C MET A 11 14.43 -16.32 -6.23
N SER A 12 15.18 -17.30 -6.70
CA SER A 12 14.91 -18.74 -6.46
C SER A 12 15.39 -19.27 -5.09
N LYS A 13 16.12 -18.48 -4.29
CA LYS A 13 16.60 -18.86 -2.94
C LYS A 13 16.42 -17.73 -1.92
N THR A 14 15.27 -17.09 -1.94
CA THR A 14 14.98 -16.02 -0.98
C THR A 14 14.59 -16.63 0.37
N SER A 15 15.32 -16.31 1.42
CA SER A 15 14.88 -16.58 2.79
C SER A 15 13.67 -15.71 3.09
N ILE A 16 12.53 -16.33 3.44
CA ILE A 16 11.29 -15.60 3.75
C ILE A 16 11.45 -14.95 5.12
N ILE A 17 11.20 -13.65 5.18
CA ILE A 17 11.22 -12.86 6.42
C ILE A 17 9.84 -12.94 7.06
N SER A 18 9.78 -13.14 8.37
CA SER A 18 8.52 -13.21 9.11
C SER A 18 8.11 -11.83 9.60
N PHE A 19 7.23 -11.18 8.87
CA PHE A 19 6.62 -9.89 9.23
C PHE A 19 5.26 -10.08 9.92
N THR A 20 4.56 -11.18 9.58
CA THR A 20 3.21 -11.50 10.02
C THR A 20 3.12 -12.97 10.43
N PRO A 21 2.04 -13.40 11.10
CA PRO A 21 1.80 -14.82 11.41
C PRO A 21 1.55 -15.69 10.17
N TYR A 22 1.31 -15.09 8.99
CA TYR A 22 0.90 -15.78 7.78
C TYR A 22 2.08 -15.99 6.83
N GLN A 23 2.52 -17.24 6.68
CA GLN A 23 3.71 -17.57 5.89
C GLN A 23 3.58 -17.22 4.40
N ASP A 24 2.41 -17.43 3.83
CA ASP A 24 2.11 -17.13 2.41
C ASP A 24 2.05 -15.62 2.14
N ILE A 25 1.65 -14.82 3.13
CA ILE A 25 1.75 -13.35 3.06
C ILE A 25 3.22 -12.92 3.18
N ASN A 26 3.97 -13.51 4.10
CA ASN A 26 5.38 -13.20 4.27
C ASN A 26 6.21 -13.50 3.01
N ASP A 27 5.84 -14.50 2.20
CA ASP A 27 6.53 -14.79 0.94
C ASP A 27 6.37 -13.63 -0.06
N VAL A 28 5.15 -13.15 -0.29
CA VAL A 28 4.92 -12.02 -1.21
C VAL A 28 5.53 -10.72 -0.69
N LEU A 29 5.42 -10.43 0.61
CA LEU A 29 6.02 -9.25 1.22
C LEU A 29 7.54 -9.24 1.13
N THR A 30 8.18 -10.39 1.36
CA THR A 30 9.65 -10.53 1.25
C THR A 30 10.13 -10.24 -0.17
N ARG A 31 9.46 -10.78 -1.17
CA ARG A 31 9.83 -10.55 -2.58
C ARG A 31 9.61 -9.11 -3.01
N LEU A 32 8.50 -8.52 -2.60
CA LEU A 32 8.19 -7.13 -2.89
C LEU A 32 9.21 -6.19 -2.24
N SER A 33 9.50 -6.37 -0.94
CA SER A 33 10.46 -5.53 -0.22
C SER A 33 11.86 -5.60 -0.83
N GLN A 34 12.37 -6.80 -1.10
CA GLN A 34 13.68 -6.96 -1.74
C GLN A 34 13.73 -6.35 -3.15
N GLY A 35 12.65 -6.50 -3.92
CA GLY A 35 12.56 -5.88 -5.25
C GLY A 35 12.56 -4.35 -5.17
N MET A 36 11.83 -3.77 -4.22
CA MET A 36 11.78 -2.32 -4.01
C MET A 36 13.13 -1.75 -3.58
N GLU A 37 13.85 -2.40 -2.67
CA GLU A 37 15.21 -1.97 -2.29
C GLU A 37 16.14 -1.88 -3.49
N VAL A 38 16.07 -2.86 -4.40
CA VAL A 38 16.90 -2.86 -5.62
C VAL A 38 16.47 -1.77 -6.61
N VAL A 39 15.17 -1.56 -6.77
CA VAL A 39 14.62 -0.62 -7.77
C VAL A 39 14.78 0.82 -7.31
N LEU A 40 14.33 1.13 -6.11
CA LEU A 40 14.27 2.50 -5.59
C LEU A 40 15.56 2.92 -4.88
N SER A 41 16.34 1.95 -4.39
CA SER A 41 17.67 2.21 -3.82
C SER A 41 17.68 3.39 -2.83
N LYS A 42 18.39 4.46 -3.15
CA LYS A 42 18.52 5.64 -2.29
C LYS A 42 17.23 6.49 -2.20
N ASN A 43 16.31 6.33 -3.15
CA ASN A 43 15.03 7.04 -3.12
C ASN A 43 14.06 6.43 -2.10
N LEU A 44 14.19 5.15 -1.76
CA LEU A 44 13.37 4.49 -0.75
C LEU A 44 13.79 4.91 0.67
N ILE A 45 12.87 5.48 1.43
CA ILE A 45 13.03 5.77 2.86
C ILE A 45 12.58 4.57 3.69
N GLY A 46 11.45 3.97 3.32
CA GLY A 46 10.91 2.80 3.98
C GLY A 46 9.70 2.23 3.28
N LEU A 47 9.40 0.97 3.60
CA LEU A 47 8.19 0.26 3.20
C LEU A 47 7.49 -0.22 4.46
N TYR A 48 6.23 0.11 4.60
CA TYR A 48 5.44 -0.14 5.81
C TYR A 48 4.17 -0.89 5.47
N LEU A 49 3.91 -1.95 6.22
CA LEU A 49 2.62 -2.62 6.26
C LEU A 49 1.74 -1.92 7.28
N PHE A 50 0.51 -1.61 6.94
CA PHE A 50 -0.49 -1.02 7.85
C PHE A 50 -1.86 -1.67 7.61
N GLY A 51 -2.96 -1.02 7.97
CA GLY A 51 -4.30 -1.59 7.79
C GLY A 51 -4.57 -2.80 8.69
N SER A 52 -5.62 -3.56 8.38
CA SER A 52 -6.17 -4.62 9.23
C SER A 52 -5.14 -5.67 9.64
N LEU A 53 -4.20 -6.00 8.77
CA LEU A 53 -3.16 -6.98 9.04
C LEU A 53 -2.17 -6.53 10.13
N SER A 54 -1.96 -5.22 10.28
CA SER A 54 -0.99 -4.67 11.25
C SER A 54 -1.52 -4.60 12.68
N TYR A 55 -2.82 -4.52 12.87
CA TYR A 55 -3.44 -4.42 14.20
C TYR A 55 -4.32 -5.63 14.58
N GLY A 56 -4.29 -6.69 13.78
CA GLY A 56 -4.86 -7.99 14.17
C GLY A 56 -6.34 -8.20 13.80
N ASP A 57 -6.88 -7.38 12.90
CA ASP A 57 -8.27 -7.49 12.40
C ASP A 57 -8.33 -8.02 10.95
N PHE A 58 -7.34 -8.83 10.58
CA PHE A 58 -7.19 -9.35 9.23
C PHE A 58 -8.11 -10.55 8.98
N ASN A 59 -9.01 -10.41 8.01
CA ASN A 59 -9.84 -11.49 7.51
C ASN A 59 -9.28 -12.03 6.20
N GLN A 60 -8.81 -13.30 6.18
CA GLN A 60 -8.26 -13.94 4.98
C GLN A 60 -9.24 -14.03 3.80
N GLY A 61 -10.55 -13.95 4.04
CA GLY A 61 -11.59 -14.00 3.00
C GLY A 61 -11.80 -12.69 2.29
N SER A 62 -11.57 -11.55 2.96
CA SER A 62 -11.99 -10.23 2.47
C SER A 62 -10.95 -9.11 2.58
N SER A 63 -9.98 -9.18 3.53
CA SER A 63 -9.02 -8.08 3.72
C SER A 63 -7.95 -8.02 2.65
N ASP A 64 -7.53 -6.82 2.28
CA ASP A 64 -6.39 -6.54 1.42
C ASP A 64 -5.11 -6.41 2.27
N ILE A 65 -3.96 -6.26 1.63
CA ILE A 65 -2.65 -6.09 2.27
C ILE A 65 -2.18 -4.67 1.95
N ASP A 66 -2.35 -3.78 2.92
CA ASP A 66 -2.10 -2.35 2.77
C ASP A 66 -0.64 -2.00 3.00
N LEU A 67 -0.01 -1.38 2.01
CA LEU A 67 1.39 -0.98 2.03
C LEU A 67 1.56 0.49 1.64
N VAL A 68 2.55 1.12 2.24
CA VAL A 68 3.06 2.41 1.77
C VAL A 68 4.58 2.36 1.63
N ALA A 69 5.06 2.67 0.43
CA ALA A 69 6.46 2.94 0.16
C ALA A 69 6.68 4.45 0.28
N ILE A 70 7.39 4.88 1.31
CA ILE A 70 7.77 6.29 1.47
C ILE A 70 9.05 6.52 0.69
N VAL A 71 9.00 7.45 -0.26
CA VAL A 71 10.11 7.84 -1.11
C VAL A 71 10.57 9.27 -0.81
N ARG A 72 11.84 9.60 -1.11
CA ARG A 72 12.39 10.95 -0.89
C ARG A 72 11.76 11.95 -1.85
N GLU A 73 11.77 11.58 -3.12
CA GLU A 73 11.26 12.37 -4.24
C GLU A 73 10.24 11.56 -5.02
N PRO A 74 9.33 12.19 -5.77
CA PRO A 74 8.46 11.47 -6.71
C PRO A 74 9.27 10.51 -7.60
N LEU A 75 8.68 9.36 -7.92
CA LEU A 75 9.35 8.40 -8.81
C LEU A 75 9.63 9.03 -10.17
N ASP A 76 10.87 8.94 -10.63
CA ASP A 76 11.19 9.30 -12.00
C ASP A 76 10.67 8.24 -12.99
N ALA A 77 10.70 8.55 -14.29
CA ALA A 77 10.17 7.65 -15.32
C ALA A 77 10.87 6.27 -15.33
N TYR A 78 12.14 6.21 -14.95
CA TYR A 78 12.90 4.96 -14.90
C TYR A 78 12.51 4.12 -13.67
N GLU A 79 12.40 4.74 -12.51
CA GLU A 79 11.93 4.11 -11.27
C GLU A 79 10.50 3.59 -11.43
N LEU A 80 9.61 4.43 -11.99
CA LEU A 80 8.20 4.11 -12.23
C LEU A 80 8.06 2.86 -13.12
N GLU A 81 8.76 2.83 -14.25
CA GLU A 81 8.71 1.68 -15.16
C GLU A 81 9.25 0.39 -14.48
N ARG A 82 10.31 0.51 -13.68
CA ARG A 82 10.88 -0.64 -12.98
C ARG A 82 9.99 -1.16 -11.85
N ILE A 83 9.27 -0.28 -11.16
CA ILE A 83 8.29 -0.68 -10.15
C ILE A 83 7.10 -1.40 -10.79
N LYS A 84 6.58 -0.92 -11.92
CA LYS A 84 5.57 -1.63 -12.72
C LYS A 84 6.03 -3.04 -13.08
N GLN A 85 7.27 -3.17 -13.58
CA GLN A 85 7.84 -4.47 -13.91
C GLN A 85 8.02 -5.36 -12.69
N LEU A 86 8.31 -4.81 -11.51
CA LEU A 86 8.40 -5.56 -10.27
C LEU A 86 7.04 -6.16 -9.90
N HIS A 87 5.97 -5.35 -9.87
CA HIS A 87 4.62 -5.83 -9.59
C HIS A 87 4.16 -6.89 -10.59
N LYS A 88 4.39 -6.65 -11.89
CA LYS A 88 4.08 -7.63 -12.94
C LYS A 88 4.78 -8.98 -12.70
N ARG A 89 6.08 -8.97 -12.37
CA ARG A 89 6.82 -10.21 -12.08
C ARG A 89 6.32 -10.93 -10.85
N ILE A 90 5.92 -10.18 -9.79
CA ILE A 90 5.33 -10.78 -8.59
C ILE A 90 4.02 -11.47 -8.96
N GLY A 91 3.18 -10.86 -9.82
CA GLY A 91 1.98 -11.47 -10.36
C GLY A 91 2.26 -12.75 -11.17
N GLU A 92 3.31 -12.73 -12.00
CA GLU A 92 3.72 -13.90 -12.81
C GLU A 92 4.18 -15.10 -11.96
N LEU A 93 4.59 -14.88 -10.71
CA LEU A 93 4.93 -15.95 -9.78
C LEU A 93 3.70 -16.68 -9.22
N ASN A 94 2.49 -16.24 -9.53
CA ASN A 94 1.22 -16.79 -9.03
C ASN A 94 1.22 -17.01 -7.50
N LEU A 95 1.86 -16.10 -6.78
CA LEU A 95 1.84 -16.14 -5.32
C LEU A 95 0.43 -15.79 -4.84
N LYS A 96 -0.06 -16.56 -3.88
CA LYS A 96 -1.28 -16.19 -3.17
C LYS A 96 -1.11 -14.77 -2.62
N TRP A 97 -2.14 -13.95 -2.66
CA TRP A 97 -2.18 -12.56 -2.18
C TRP A 97 -1.58 -11.48 -3.09
N HIS A 98 -0.96 -11.82 -4.23
CA HIS A 98 -0.37 -10.80 -5.11
C HIS A 98 -1.39 -9.80 -5.67
N ASP A 99 -2.61 -10.25 -5.93
CA ASP A 99 -3.75 -9.47 -6.44
C ASP A 99 -4.48 -8.67 -5.34
N ARG A 100 -4.17 -8.98 -4.08
CA ARG A 100 -4.72 -8.29 -2.90
C ARG A 100 -3.70 -7.34 -2.24
N LEU A 101 -2.57 -7.12 -2.87
CA LEU A 101 -1.64 -6.08 -2.47
C LEU A 101 -2.19 -4.72 -2.87
N GLU A 102 -2.18 -3.79 -1.94
CA GLU A 102 -2.39 -2.38 -2.17
C GLU A 102 -1.14 -1.62 -1.74
N CYS A 103 -0.49 -0.91 -2.66
CA CYS A 103 0.75 -0.21 -2.38
C CYS A 103 0.77 1.19 -2.97
N SER A 104 0.87 2.19 -2.09
CA SER A 104 1.04 3.59 -2.45
C SER A 104 2.52 3.97 -2.45
N TYR A 105 2.98 4.69 -3.47
CA TYR A 105 4.34 5.25 -3.56
C TYR A 105 4.28 6.74 -3.26
N THR A 106 4.50 7.09 -2.00
CA THR A 106 4.20 8.44 -1.48
C THR A 106 5.49 9.18 -1.16
N PRO A 107 5.77 10.34 -1.79
CA PRO A 107 6.86 11.22 -1.42
C PRO A 107 6.76 11.70 0.03
N LEU A 108 7.89 11.75 0.74
CA LEU A 108 7.94 12.18 2.14
C LEU A 108 7.32 13.56 2.36
N ALA A 109 7.52 14.47 1.43
CA ALA A 109 6.98 15.83 1.52
C ALA A 109 5.46 15.87 1.67
N MET A 110 4.74 14.86 1.14
CA MET A 110 3.27 14.79 1.22
C MET A 110 2.75 14.50 2.64
N PHE A 111 3.58 13.97 3.53
CA PHE A 111 3.21 13.73 4.94
C PHE A 111 3.31 14.97 5.84
N THR A 112 3.71 16.11 5.30
CA THR A 112 3.76 17.39 6.06
C THR A 112 2.38 18.01 6.22
N GLU A 113 1.43 17.67 5.35
CA GLU A 113 0.07 18.22 5.34
C GLU A 113 -0.93 17.20 5.90
N ILE A 114 -1.90 17.72 6.67
CA ILE A 114 -2.98 16.89 7.23
C ILE A 114 -4.00 16.53 6.14
N LEU A 115 -4.30 17.49 5.25
CA LEU A 115 -5.25 17.28 4.16
C LEU A 115 -4.65 16.39 3.06
N PRO A 116 -5.50 15.65 2.32
CA PRO A 116 -5.03 14.87 1.19
C PRO A 116 -4.25 15.73 0.19
N PRO A 117 -3.07 15.27 -0.27
CA PRO A 117 -2.33 15.98 -1.31
C PRO A 117 -3.15 16.09 -2.61
N VAL A 118 -2.97 17.18 -3.33
CA VAL A 118 -3.62 17.41 -4.63
C VAL A 118 -2.88 16.64 -5.74
N GLU A 119 -1.56 16.57 -5.64
CA GLU A 119 -0.72 15.83 -6.57
C GLU A 119 -0.96 14.33 -6.43
N PRO A 120 -1.23 13.63 -7.57
CA PRO A 120 -1.43 12.18 -7.54
C PRO A 120 -0.12 11.43 -7.21
N ARG A 121 -0.27 10.14 -6.89
CA ARG A 121 0.88 9.24 -6.67
C ARG A 121 0.76 7.97 -7.50
N PRO A 122 1.86 7.28 -7.78
CA PRO A 122 1.81 5.91 -8.26
C PRO A 122 1.16 4.99 -7.20
N TYR A 123 0.31 4.08 -7.66
CA TYR A 123 -0.43 3.17 -6.80
C TYR A 123 -0.63 1.82 -7.48
N TYR A 124 -0.49 0.75 -6.71
CA TYR A 124 -0.85 -0.61 -7.13
C TYR A 124 -2.00 -1.11 -6.26
N GLY A 125 -3.05 -1.63 -6.86
CA GLY A 125 -4.18 -2.21 -6.16
C GLY A 125 -5.10 -3.00 -7.09
N GLY A 126 -5.73 -4.06 -6.57
CA GLY A 126 -6.59 -4.93 -7.37
C GLY A 126 -5.88 -5.59 -8.57
N GLY A 127 -4.56 -5.84 -8.47
CA GLY A 127 -3.76 -6.39 -9.57
C GLY A 127 -3.38 -5.39 -10.67
N VAL A 128 -3.73 -4.10 -10.53
CA VAL A 128 -3.50 -3.05 -11.53
C VAL A 128 -2.55 -2.00 -10.98
N PHE A 129 -1.66 -1.50 -11.83
CA PHE A 129 -0.78 -0.39 -11.51
C PHE A 129 -1.29 0.90 -12.15
N TYR A 130 -1.45 1.93 -11.35
CA TYR A 130 -1.86 3.28 -11.74
C TYR A 130 -0.67 4.22 -11.60
N ASP A 131 -0.32 4.94 -12.66
CA ASP A 131 0.78 5.91 -12.65
C ASP A 131 0.44 7.13 -11.79
N GLU A 132 -0.83 7.55 -11.85
CA GLU A 132 -1.37 8.73 -11.20
C GLU A 132 -2.71 8.37 -10.56
N ALA A 133 -2.69 8.04 -9.27
CA ALA A 133 -3.90 7.81 -8.49
C ALA A 133 -4.09 8.98 -7.51
N PRO A 134 -5.30 9.58 -7.44
CA PRO A 134 -5.57 10.63 -6.47
C PRO A 134 -5.54 10.08 -5.05
N TYR A 135 -5.26 10.94 -4.09
CA TYR A 135 -5.55 10.67 -2.69
C TYR A 135 -7.02 10.96 -2.40
N GLY A 136 -7.64 10.15 -1.58
CA GLY A 136 -9.01 10.34 -1.15
C GLY A 136 -9.13 10.78 0.31
N ASN A 137 -10.36 10.83 0.81
CA ASN A 137 -10.65 11.19 2.20
C ASN A 137 -10.00 10.25 3.23
N GLU A 138 -9.71 9.01 2.81
CA GLU A 138 -9.00 7.99 3.59
C GLU A 138 -7.56 8.40 3.98
N TRP A 139 -6.99 9.44 3.35
CA TRP A 139 -5.62 9.92 3.63
C TRP A 139 -5.36 10.13 5.13
N ILE A 140 -6.25 10.86 5.79
CA ILE A 140 -6.09 11.19 7.23
C ILE A 140 -6.21 9.91 8.07
N ILE A 141 -7.17 9.06 7.75
CA ILE A 141 -7.43 7.79 8.46
C ILE A 141 -6.24 6.86 8.28
N ASN A 142 -5.78 6.69 7.04
CA ASN A 142 -4.64 5.83 6.71
C ASN A 142 -3.35 6.31 7.39
N ASN A 143 -3.08 7.61 7.40
CA ASN A 143 -1.90 8.15 8.09
C ASN A 143 -1.97 7.99 9.62
N TYR A 144 -3.15 8.09 10.21
CA TYR A 144 -3.35 7.79 11.62
C TYR A 144 -3.06 6.30 11.92
N LEU A 145 -3.59 5.38 11.13
CA LEU A 145 -3.36 3.93 11.27
C LEU A 145 -1.87 3.61 11.05
N LEU A 146 -1.27 4.20 10.03
CA LEU A 146 0.16 4.08 9.74
C LEU A 146 1.00 4.51 10.94
N TYR A 147 0.74 5.69 11.52
CA TYR A 147 1.46 6.17 12.69
C TYR A 147 1.30 5.26 13.91
N LYS A 148 0.12 4.68 14.11
CA LYS A 148 -0.20 3.86 15.29
C LYS A 148 0.28 2.42 15.18
N HIS A 149 0.16 1.81 14.02
CA HIS A 149 0.20 0.36 13.85
C HIS A 149 1.17 -0.14 12.78
N ALA A 150 1.90 0.74 12.08
CA ALA A 150 2.76 0.31 11.00
C ALA A 150 3.81 -0.72 11.44
N ILE A 151 3.97 -1.75 10.63
CA ILE A 151 5.04 -2.74 10.73
C ILE A 151 6.07 -2.39 9.65
N PRO A 152 7.32 -2.02 10.01
CA PRO A 152 8.34 -1.73 9.03
C PRO A 152 8.80 -3.02 8.34
N LEU A 153 8.67 -3.08 7.02
CA LEU A 153 9.28 -4.10 6.17
C LEU A 153 10.70 -3.67 5.77
N ILE A 154 10.87 -2.37 5.52
CA ILE A 154 12.13 -1.69 5.22
C ILE A 154 12.12 -0.37 5.97
N GLY A 155 13.28 0.06 6.44
CA GLY A 155 13.43 1.34 7.14
C GLY A 155 13.27 1.24 8.64
N GLY A 156 13.12 2.39 9.29
CA GLY A 156 13.05 2.53 10.74
C GLY A 156 11.62 2.73 11.26
N ASP A 157 11.53 3.15 12.53
CA ASP A 157 10.25 3.48 13.15
C ASP A 157 9.58 4.66 12.44
N ILE A 158 8.37 4.42 11.94
CA ILE A 158 7.56 5.41 11.20
C ILE A 158 7.32 6.70 12.01
N LYS A 159 7.24 6.61 13.35
CA LYS A 159 7.03 7.74 14.25
C LYS A 159 8.17 8.76 14.25
N LYS A 160 9.33 8.39 13.67
CA LYS A 160 10.46 9.31 13.45
C LYS A 160 10.39 10.01 12.09
N ILE A 161 9.46 9.61 11.24
CA ILE A 161 9.36 10.02 9.84
C ILE A 161 8.14 10.91 9.63
N ILE A 162 6.98 10.52 10.19
CA ILE A 162 5.72 11.26 10.07
C ILE A 162 5.25 11.75 11.44
N SER A 163 4.45 12.83 11.43
CA SER A 163 3.87 13.41 12.64
C SER A 163 2.58 12.68 13.06
N PRO A 164 2.24 12.67 14.35
CA PRO A 164 0.95 12.14 14.81
C PRO A 164 -0.20 13.00 14.31
N ILE A 165 -1.33 12.38 14.04
CA ILE A 165 -2.58 13.08 13.70
C ILE A 165 -3.50 13.08 14.92
N ASP A 166 -4.10 14.24 15.21
CA ASP A 166 -5.06 14.37 16.29
C ASP A 166 -6.32 13.54 15.99
N ILE A 167 -6.82 12.83 17.00
CA ILE A 167 -7.99 11.98 16.86
C ILE A 167 -9.25 12.75 16.42
N THR A 168 -9.34 14.04 16.74
CA THR A 168 -10.46 14.88 16.30
C THR A 168 -10.44 15.11 14.80
N GLU A 169 -9.29 15.18 14.16
CA GLU A 169 -9.18 15.27 12.70
C GLU A 169 -9.56 13.95 12.04
N VAL A 170 -9.19 12.82 12.65
CA VAL A 170 -9.64 11.48 12.19
C VAL A 170 -11.15 11.36 12.25
N GLN A 171 -11.78 11.76 13.37
CA GLN A 171 -13.23 11.75 13.52
C GLN A 171 -13.92 12.61 12.47
N LYS A 172 -13.42 13.82 12.19
CA LYS A 172 -13.94 14.67 11.11
C LYS A 172 -13.78 14.02 9.73
N ALA A 173 -12.66 13.35 9.47
CA ALA A 173 -12.43 12.63 8.23
C ALA A 173 -13.40 11.46 8.06
N CYS A 174 -13.62 10.64 9.09
CA CYS A 174 -14.60 9.56 9.08
C CYS A 174 -16.03 10.06 8.81
N ILE A 175 -16.43 11.18 9.42
CA ILE A 175 -17.72 11.78 9.19
C ILE A 175 -17.86 12.27 7.74
N ARG A 176 -16.82 12.93 7.21
CA ARG A 176 -16.83 13.37 5.80
C ARG A 176 -16.92 12.18 4.85
N ASP A 177 -16.15 11.13 5.09
CA ASP A 177 -16.12 9.92 4.29
C ASP A 177 -17.51 9.24 4.28
N LEU A 178 -18.14 9.13 5.46
CA LEU A 178 -19.48 8.57 5.60
C LEU A 178 -20.51 9.30 4.72
N PHE A 179 -20.53 10.63 4.74
CA PHE A 179 -21.54 11.43 4.02
C PHE A 179 -21.20 11.68 2.55
N HIS A 180 -19.92 11.73 2.18
CA HIS A 180 -19.52 12.04 0.80
C HIS A 180 -19.25 10.81 -0.05
N GLU A 181 -18.78 9.71 0.56
CA GLU A 181 -18.41 8.49 -0.16
C GLU A 181 -19.44 7.37 0.02
N TRP A 182 -19.88 7.14 1.26
CA TRP A 182 -20.69 5.97 1.58
C TRP A 182 -22.19 6.23 1.45
N GLU A 183 -22.71 7.35 1.95
CA GLU A 183 -24.14 7.66 1.87
C GLU A 183 -24.67 7.65 0.42
N PRO A 184 -23.99 8.26 -0.58
CA PRO A 184 -24.43 8.16 -1.97
C PRO A 184 -24.43 6.71 -2.50
N LYS A 185 -23.44 5.90 -2.12
CA LYS A 185 -23.35 4.49 -2.53
C LYS A 185 -24.45 3.63 -1.91
N MET A 186 -24.86 3.94 -0.69
CA MET A 186 -25.96 3.22 0.00
C MET A 186 -27.34 3.48 -0.63
N THR A 187 -27.49 4.51 -1.45
CA THR A 187 -28.70 4.82 -2.20
C THR A 187 -28.62 4.44 -3.68
N ASP A 188 -27.47 3.97 -4.14
CA ASP A 188 -27.25 3.47 -5.50
C ASP A 188 -27.54 1.97 -5.57
N TYR A 189 -28.71 1.60 -6.09
CA TYR A 189 -29.15 0.22 -6.18
C TYR A 189 -28.27 -0.61 -7.13
N GLU A 190 -27.72 -0.03 -8.22
CA GLU A 190 -26.82 -0.74 -9.12
C GLU A 190 -25.50 -1.10 -8.39
N TRP A 191 -25.00 -0.18 -7.58
CA TRP A 191 -23.82 -0.42 -6.76
C TRP A 191 -24.07 -1.48 -5.68
N LEU A 192 -25.24 -1.44 -5.02
CA LEU A 192 -25.62 -2.40 -3.98
C LEU A 192 -25.85 -3.81 -4.55
N ASP A 193 -26.38 -3.95 -5.76
CA ASP A 193 -26.61 -5.24 -6.42
C ASP A 193 -25.33 -5.87 -6.97
N ASN A 194 -24.24 -5.12 -7.04
CA ASN A 194 -22.96 -5.66 -7.46
C ASN A 194 -22.39 -6.59 -6.38
N SER A 195 -22.39 -7.90 -6.64
CA SER A 195 -21.99 -8.95 -5.69
C SER A 195 -20.60 -8.77 -5.10
N HIS A 196 -19.72 -8.04 -5.80
CA HIS A 196 -18.38 -7.75 -5.32
C HIS A 196 -18.38 -6.85 -4.08
N TYR A 197 -19.36 -5.95 -3.95
CA TYR A 197 -19.49 -5.01 -2.83
C TYR A 197 -20.39 -5.52 -1.70
N GLN A 198 -21.31 -6.42 -1.97
CA GLN A 198 -22.21 -7.00 -0.94
C GLN A 198 -21.42 -7.69 0.18
N HIS A 199 -20.29 -8.33 -0.13
CA HIS A 199 -19.42 -8.96 0.86
C HIS A 199 -18.67 -7.97 1.74
N ARG A 200 -18.45 -6.71 1.29
CA ARG A 200 -17.74 -5.69 2.07
C ARG A 200 -18.64 -4.92 3.04
N ILE A 201 -19.96 -4.86 2.79
CA ILE A 201 -20.93 -4.12 3.63
C ILE A 201 -21.46 -4.97 4.78
N LEU A 202 -21.47 -6.29 4.62
CA LEU A 202 -22.06 -7.21 5.59
C LEU A 202 -21.06 -7.80 6.60
N GLN A 203 -19.83 -7.35 6.57
CA GLN A 203 -18.76 -7.68 7.52
C GLN A 203 -18.38 -6.47 8.37
#